data_b94ec79c6aa7627c56bc184d9b89dc37
#
_entry.id   b94ec79c6aa7627c56bc184d9b89dc37
#
_cell.length_a   1.000
_cell.length_b   1.000
_cell.length_c   1.000
_cell.angle_alpha   90.00
_cell.angle_beta   90.00
_cell.angle_gamma   90.00
#
_symmetry.space_group_name_H-M   'P 1'
#
loop_
_entity.id
_entity.type
_entity.pdbx_description
1 polymer ?
#
loop_
_entity_poly.entity_id
_entity_poly.type
_entity_poly.pdbx_seq_one_letter_code
_entity_poly.pdbx_strand_id
1 'polypeptide(L)'
;MATTVTAPVANQIALAAKYAPFLDEIYRQDSKSAILDTANQFVNFTGANTVNIFNLTTVGMANYDRNAGFVPGDANGTWQPYVLETDRGRSYMIDVLDNDETLGMAFGSLLSTVERQHVIPEVDAFRFAQYASGAAAGNVTTETLSAGAATIASIDAATVALDNAEVPYEGRILFVSPTVYGLIKAGITRMVMNGENNVNYGVEIYNDMRIIRVPQPRFQTSITLNTGTTSSAAGGYSPTATTGKAINYMIIHPTAVLQVMKHYVPRIFSPEVNQEADAWKLNMRYAHGAWVLSHKTNGIYVSHA
;
A
#
# COMPACT_ATOMS: atom_id res chain seq x y z
N MET A 1 -21.03 29.98 -17.11
CA MET A 1 -22.18 29.85 -16.19
C MET A 1 -21.71 29.02 -15.00
N ALA A 2 -21.72 29.66 -13.81
CA ALA A 2 -21.35 28.94 -12.60
C ALA A 2 -22.52 28.01 -12.20
N THR A 3 -22.32 26.70 -12.28
CA THR A 3 -23.27 25.74 -11.76
C THR A 3 -23.23 25.78 -10.25
N THR A 4 -24.27 26.32 -9.65
CA THR A 4 -24.48 26.28 -8.21
C THR A 4 -24.66 24.82 -7.81
N VAL A 5 -23.65 24.24 -7.17
CA VAL A 5 -23.76 22.92 -6.54
C VAL A 5 -24.69 23.09 -5.35
N THR A 6 -25.92 22.60 -5.47
CA THR A 6 -26.89 22.58 -4.37
C THR A 6 -26.34 21.70 -3.26
N ALA A 7 -26.33 22.21 -2.02
CA ALA A 7 -25.85 21.45 -0.86
C ALA A 7 -26.66 20.13 -0.71
N PRO A 8 -26.02 19.01 -0.36
CA PRO A 8 -26.69 17.73 -0.20
C PRO A 8 -27.77 17.82 0.89
N VAL A 9 -28.93 17.20 0.63
CA VAL A 9 -30.03 17.11 1.59
C VAL A 9 -29.57 16.35 2.83
N ALA A 10 -30.02 16.74 4.02
CA ALA A 10 -29.59 16.18 5.32
C ALA A 10 -29.65 14.63 5.39
N ASN A 11 -30.60 14.00 4.71
CA ASN A 11 -30.73 12.55 4.64
C ASN A 11 -29.60 11.85 3.88
N GLN A 12 -29.00 12.53 2.91
CA GLN A 12 -27.86 12.00 2.14
C GLN A 12 -26.56 12.05 2.94
N ILE A 13 -26.39 13.06 3.78
CA ILE A 13 -25.25 13.15 4.68
C ILE A 13 -25.33 12.05 5.74
N ALA A 14 -26.52 11.73 6.25
CA ALA A 14 -26.71 10.65 7.21
C ALA A 14 -26.48 9.25 6.60
N LEU A 15 -26.88 9.04 5.34
CA LEU A 15 -26.61 7.80 4.60
C LEU A 15 -25.11 7.64 4.33
N ALA A 16 -24.43 8.65 3.85
CA ALA A 16 -22.99 8.63 3.61
C ALA A 16 -22.23 8.38 4.92
N ALA A 17 -22.61 9.01 6.03
CA ALA A 17 -22.00 8.78 7.33
C ALA A 17 -22.22 7.35 7.86
N LYS A 18 -23.35 6.70 7.52
CA LYS A 18 -23.63 5.31 7.89
C LYS A 18 -22.78 4.30 7.13
N TYR A 19 -22.51 4.55 5.86
CA TYR A 19 -21.73 3.65 5.02
C TYR A 19 -20.21 3.83 5.17
N ALA A 20 -19.72 5.03 5.46
CA ALA A 20 -18.30 5.30 5.60
C ALA A 20 -17.57 4.41 6.64
N PRO A 21 -18.08 4.16 7.84
CA PRO A 21 -17.46 3.23 8.79
C PRO A 21 -17.42 1.78 8.31
N PHE A 22 -18.46 1.33 7.63
CA PHE A 22 -18.52 -0.03 7.08
C PHE A 22 -17.49 -0.23 5.96
N LEU A 23 -17.31 0.77 5.11
CA LEU A 23 -16.30 0.77 4.05
C LEU A 23 -14.87 0.76 4.59
N ASP A 24 -14.58 1.56 5.60
CA ASP A 24 -13.26 1.61 6.21
C ASP A 24 -12.89 0.26 6.83
N GLU A 25 -13.83 -0.45 7.45
CA GLU A 25 -13.62 -1.79 8.00
C GLU A 25 -13.29 -2.82 6.91
N ILE A 26 -14.04 -2.86 5.81
CA ILE A 26 -13.78 -3.77 4.69
C ILE A 26 -12.40 -3.48 4.07
N TYR A 27 -12.07 -2.22 3.86
CA TYR A 27 -10.80 -1.82 3.30
C TYR A 27 -9.62 -2.33 4.13
N ARG A 28 -9.65 -2.17 5.44
CA ARG A 28 -8.60 -2.62 6.36
C ARG A 28 -8.41 -4.13 6.40
N GLN A 29 -9.49 -4.91 6.31
CA GLN A 29 -9.41 -6.36 6.37
C GLN A 29 -8.78 -6.97 5.12
N ASP A 30 -9.10 -6.47 3.93
CA ASP A 30 -8.68 -7.05 2.66
C ASP A 30 -7.35 -6.49 2.11
N SER A 31 -6.90 -5.34 2.59
CA SER A 31 -5.63 -4.75 2.17
C SER A 31 -4.43 -5.48 2.78
N LYS A 32 -3.45 -5.82 1.94
CA LYS A 32 -2.20 -6.46 2.37
C LYS A 32 -1.17 -5.45 2.88
N SER A 33 -1.27 -4.20 2.44
CA SER A 33 -0.41 -3.11 2.90
C SER A 33 -0.90 -2.43 4.17
N ALA A 34 -2.14 -2.70 4.63
CA ALA A 34 -2.74 -2.06 5.81
C ALA A 34 -1.95 -2.27 7.10
N ILE A 35 -1.21 -3.38 7.21
CA ILE A 35 -0.36 -3.64 8.38
C ILE A 35 0.75 -2.58 8.55
N LEU A 36 1.10 -1.87 7.49
CA LEU A 36 2.09 -0.79 7.52
C LEU A 36 1.49 0.56 7.94
N ASP A 37 0.16 0.68 8.08
CA ASP A 37 -0.52 1.93 8.49
C ASP A 37 -0.25 2.30 9.96
N THR A 38 0.07 1.33 10.81
CA THR A 38 0.28 1.52 12.25
C THR A 38 1.52 2.35 12.61
N ALA A 39 2.48 2.47 11.70
CA ALA A 39 3.74 3.18 11.95
C ALA A 39 3.64 4.72 11.76
N ASN A 40 2.53 5.25 11.26
CA ASN A 40 2.47 6.60 10.68
C ASN A 40 1.61 7.61 11.44
N GLN A 41 1.52 7.52 12.76
CA GLN A 41 0.67 8.38 13.60
C GLN A 41 1.09 9.87 13.66
N PHE A 42 2.17 10.29 13.01
CA PHE A 42 2.76 11.64 13.18
C PHE A 42 2.72 12.52 11.94
N VAL A 43 1.81 12.27 11.00
CA VAL A 43 1.73 13.09 9.79
C VAL A 43 0.71 14.20 9.96
N ASN A 44 1.17 15.43 10.17
CA ASN A 44 0.34 16.61 10.12
C ASN A 44 0.19 17.10 8.67
N PHE A 45 -1.05 17.07 8.15
CA PHE A 45 -1.38 17.69 6.88
C PHE A 45 -1.45 19.22 7.04
N THR A 46 -0.52 19.93 6.48
CA THR A 46 -0.57 21.38 6.36
C THR A 46 -1.37 21.79 5.12
N GLY A 47 -2.69 21.71 5.19
CA GLY A 47 -3.65 22.36 4.29
C GLY A 47 -3.65 21.98 2.80
N ALA A 48 -2.52 21.72 2.17
CA ALA A 48 -2.37 21.43 0.75
C ALA A 48 -2.19 19.92 0.47
N ASN A 49 -1.87 19.54 -0.77
CA ASN A 49 -1.60 18.16 -1.17
C ASN A 49 -0.17 17.69 -0.79
N THR A 50 0.46 18.34 0.17
CA THR A 50 1.86 18.10 0.53
C THR A 50 1.98 17.73 1.99
N VAL A 51 2.76 16.69 2.27
CA VAL A 51 3.18 16.28 3.60
C VAL A 51 4.63 16.67 3.77
N ASN A 52 4.97 17.51 4.74
CA ASN A 52 6.34 17.91 5.01
C ASN A 52 6.89 17.11 6.19
N ILE A 53 8.04 16.47 5.99
CA ILE A 53 8.75 15.73 7.03
C ILE A 53 10.09 16.40 7.29
N PHE A 54 10.37 16.64 8.57
CA PHE A 54 11.64 17.24 8.98
C PHE A 54 12.73 16.18 9.02
N ASN A 55 13.80 16.41 8.27
CA ASN A 55 14.99 15.57 8.24
C ASN A 55 16.15 16.33 8.91
N LEU A 56 16.78 15.69 9.89
CA LEU A 56 17.95 16.21 10.57
C LEU A 56 19.17 15.37 10.22
N THR A 57 20.21 16.02 9.76
CA THR A 57 21.53 15.41 9.48
C THR A 57 22.56 16.02 10.40
N THR A 58 23.36 15.19 11.05
CA THR A 58 24.44 15.62 11.95
C THR A 58 25.76 14.97 11.53
N VAL A 59 26.87 15.63 11.80
CA VAL A 59 28.20 15.04 11.64
C VAL A 59 28.55 14.14 12.84
N GLY A 60 29.42 13.17 12.62
CA GLY A 60 29.90 12.26 13.67
C GLY A 60 30.74 12.95 14.74
N MET A 61 31.07 12.21 15.80
CA MET A 61 31.92 12.69 16.88
C MET A 61 33.36 12.87 16.40
N ALA A 62 34.02 13.95 16.85
CA ALA A 62 35.41 14.24 16.61
C ALA A 62 36.26 14.03 17.89
N ASN A 63 37.56 13.90 17.74
CA ASN A 63 38.47 13.80 18.89
C ASN A 63 38.49 15.11 19.68
N TYR A 64 38.36 15.01 20.98
CA TYR A 64 38.50 16.14 21.88
C TYR A 64 39.99 16.41 22.15
N ASP A 65 40.44 17.64 21.91
CA ASP A 65 41.79 18.10 22.28
C ASP A 65 41.71 18.86 23.61
N ARG A 66 42.55 18.48 24.56
CA ARG A 66 42.62 19.14 25.90
C ARG A 66 43.07 20.60 25.84
N ASN A 67 43.80 20.99 24.79
CA ASN A 67 44.28 22.34 24.62
C ASN A 67 43.40 23.20 23.72
N ALA A 68 42.82 22.58 22.65
CA ALA A 68 41.99 23.27 21.67
C ALA A 68 40.45 23.15 21.92
N GLY A 69 40.04 22.21 22.78
CA GLY A 69 38.63 21.99 23.13
C GLY A 69 37.85 21.14 22.12
N PHE A 70 36.59 21.47 21.95
CA PHE A 70 35.68 20.77 21.03
C PHE A 70 35.88 21.21 19.58
N VAL A 71 35.85 20.23 18.67
CA VAL A 71 35.77 20.51 17.23
C VAL A 71 34.33 20.87 16.90
N PRO A 72 34.02 22.02 16.26
CA PRO A 72 32.68 22.37 15.86
C PRO A 72 32.10 21.35 14.90
N GLY A 73 30.84 20.93 15.12
CA GLY A 73 30.11 20.04 14.24
C GLY A 73 28.86 20.73 13.73
N ASP A 74 28.48 20.42 12.49
CA ASP A 74 27.27 20.95 11.86
C ASP A 74 26.08 20.05 12.08
N ALA A 75 24.89 20.64 12.34
CA ALA A 75 23.62 20.02 12.35
C ALA A 75 22.70 20.73 11.35
N ASN A 76 22.34 20.04 10.26
CA ASN A 76 21.52 20.61 9.21
C ASN A 76 20.12 19.99 9.23
N GLY A 77 19.09 20.83 9.36
CA GLY A 77 17.70 20.44 9.31
C GLY A 77 17.02 20.89 8.00
N THR A 78 16.38 19.98 7.30
CA THR A 78 15.64 20.28 6.08
C THR A 78 14.23 19.70 6.12
N TRP A 79 13.26 20.44 5.57
CA TRP A 79 11.92 19.95 5.35
C TRP A 79 11.82 19.29 3.99
N GLN A 80 11.48 18.01 3.96
CA GLN A 80 11.26 17.30 2.71
C GLN A 80 9.76 17.20 2.41
N PRO A 81 9.30 17.76 1.27
CA PRO A 81 7.92 17.68 0.87
C PRO A 81 7.63 16.35 0.16
N TYR A 82 6.54 15.68 0.55
CA TYR A 82 5.96 14.53 -0.13
C TYR A 82 4.61 14.94 -0.70
N VAL A 83 4.47 14.94 -2.02
CA VAL A 83 3.29 15.44 -2.71
C VAL A 83 2.31 14.30 -3.00
N LEU A 84 1.03 14.51 -2.66
CA LEU A 84 -0.06 13.60 -3.03
C LEU A 84 -0.43 13.84 -4.49
N GLU A 85 0.00 12.95 -5.37
CA GLU A 85 -0.25 13.03 -6.80
C GLU A 85 -1.46 12.21 -7.25
N THR A 86 -1.92 11.27 -6.40
CA THR A 86 -2.96 10.33 -6.75
C THR A 86 -4.31 10.84 -6.28
N ASP A 87 -5.19 11.18 -7.23
CA ASP A 87 -6.59 11.54 -7.00
C ASP A 87 -7.45 10.72 -7.97
N ARG A 88 -8.18 9.77 -7.44
CA ARG A 88 -8.95 8.78 -8.21
C ARG A 88 -10.42 8.87 -7.85
N GLY A 89 -11.27 8.72 -8.84
CA GLY A 89 -12.70 8.71 -8.62
C GLY A 89 -13.48 8.11 -9.76
N ARG A 90 -14.64 7.58 -9.46
CA ARG A 90 -15.59 7.06 -10.45
C ARG A 90 -17.02 7.25 -10.00
N SER A 91 -17.91 7.44 -10.96
CA SER A 91 -19.34 7.50 -10.76
C SER A 91 -20.01 6.23 -11.31
N TYR A 92 -20.92 5.66 -10.54
CA TYR A 92 -21.74 4.51 -10.93
C TYR A 92 -23.21 4.93 -10.81
N MET A 93 -24.04 4.53 -11.77
CA MET A 93 -25.47 4.78 -11.76
C MET A 93 -26.20 3.47 -11.96
N ILE A 94 -27.29 3.25 -11.22
CA ILE A 94 -28.21 2.14 -11.37
C ILE A 94 -29.61 2.73 -11.48
N ASP A 95 -30.31 2.41 -12.54
CA ASP A 95 -31.67 2.84 -12.79
C ASP A 95 -32.62 2.36 -11.66
N VAL A 96 -33.65 3.14 -11.37
CA VAL A 96 -34.61 2.83 -10.30
C VAL A 96 -35.33 1.52 -10.60
N LEU A 97 -35.79 1.31 -11.85
CA LEU A 97 -36.50 0.10 -12.23
C LEU A 97 -35.61 -1.14 -12.13
N ASP A 98 -34.35 -1.06 -12.59
CA ASP A 98 -33.36 -2.14 -12.46
C ASP A 98 -33.08 -2.46 -11.00
N ASN A 99 -33.01 -1.47 -10.13
CA ASN A 99 -32.83 -1.68 -8.70
C ASN A 99 -34.06 -2.32 -8.03
N ASP A 100 -35.26 -1.91 -8.41
CA ASP A 100 -36.52 -2.50 -7.91
C ASP A 100 -36.68 -3.93 -8.38
N GLU A 101 -36.39 -4.25 -9.65
CA GLU A 101 -36.38 -5.59 -10.20
C GLU A 101 -35.42 -6.54 -9.47
N THR A 102 -34.31 -6.00 -8.98
CA THR A 102 -33.31 -6.74 -8.18
C THR A 102 -33.56 -6.67 -6.67
N LEU A 103 -34.73 -6.21 -6.23
CA LEU A 103 -35.13 -6.07 -4.82
C LEU A 103 -34.11 -5.22 -4.01
N GLY A 104 -33.53 -4.21 -4.61
CA GLY A 104 -32.54 -3.34 -3.98
C GLY A 104 -31.17 -3.97 -3.76
N MET A 105 -30.93 -5.21 -4.17
CA MET A 105 -29.64 -5.88 -3.99
C MET A 105 -28.57 -5.31 -4.91
N ALA A 106 -28.92 -4.83 -6.08
CA ALA A 106 -27.97 -4.28 -7.04
C ALA A 106 -27.20 -3.09 -6.45
N PHE A 107 -27.90 -2.13 -5.86
CA PHE A 107 -27.28 -0.98 -5.24
C PHE A 107 -26.64 -1.33 -3.88
N GLY A 108 -27.28 -2.18 -3.08
CA GLY A 108 -26.75 -2.59 -1.77
C GLY A 108 -25.40 -3.31 -1.85
N SER A 109 -25.17 -4.09 -2.93
CA SER A 109 -23.91 -4.80 -3.14
C SER A 109 -22.85 -3.99 -3.92
N LEU A 110 -23.27 -2.97 -4.68
CA LEU A 110 -22.40 -2.20 -5.57
C LEU A 110 -21.17 -1.63 -4.84
N LEU A 111 -21.41 -1.00 -3.71
CA LEU A 111 -20.37 -0.31 -2.95
C LEU A 111 -19.27 -1.27 -2.48
N SER A 112 -19.67 -2.37 -1.83
CA SER A 112 -18.73 -3.38 -1.35
C SER A 112 -17.99 -4.10 -2.48
N THR A 113 -18.65 -4.30 -3.61
CA THR A 113 -18.07 -4.92 -4.80
C THR A 113 -17.01 -4.02 -5.43
N VAL A 114 -17.32 -2.75 -5.63
CA VAL A 114 -16.36 -1.76 -6.19
C VAL A 114 -15.14 -1.64 -5.29
N GLU A 115 -15.32 -1.59 -3.99
CA GLU A 115 -14.21 -1.48 -3.05
C GLU A 115 -13.30 -2.71 -3.09
N ARG A 116 -13.85 -3.90 -2.93
CA ARG A 116 -13.08 -5.15 -2.93
C ARG A 116 -12.41 -5.46 -4.25
N GLN A 117 -13.07 -5.19 -5.37
CA GLN A 117 -12.58 -5.57 -6.69
C GLN A 117 -11.65 -4.53 -7.32
N HIS A 118 -11.81 -3.25 -6.99
CA HIS A 118 -11.10 -2.17 -7.67
C HIS A 118 -10.25 -1.31 -6.74
N VAL A 119 -10.82 -0.77 -5.67
CA VAL A 119 -10.11 0.21 -4.80
C VAL A 119 -8.96 -0.45 -4.04
N ILE A 120 -9.24 -1.51 -3.30
CA ILE A 120 -8.24 -2.20 -2.47
C ILE A 120 -7.06 -2.73 -3.31
N PRO A 121 -7.29 -3.46 -4.43
CA PRO A 121 -6.19 -3.92 -5.26
C PRO A 121 -5.35 -2.80 -5.89
N GLU A 122 -5.98 -1.70 -6.30
CA GLU A 122 -5.29 -0.55 -6.89
C GLU A 122 -4.40 0.16 -5.87
N VAL A 123 -4.92 0.40 -4.66
CA VAL A 123 -4.16 1.04 -3.57
C VAL A 123 -2.99 0.17 -3.12
N ASP A 124 -3.19 -1.14 -2.94
CA ASP A 124 -2.11 -2.05 -2.59
C ASP A 124 -1.03 -2.08 -3.69
N ALA A 125 -1.42 -2.21 -4.95
CA ALA A 125 -0.49 -2.24 -6.07
C ALA A 125 0.32 -0.93 -6.18
N PHE A 126 -0.33 0.21 -5.99
CA PHE A 126 0.33 1.50 -5.95
C PHE A 126 1.35 1.59 -4.82
N ARG A 127 0.98 1.20 -3.61
CA ARG A 127 1.85 1.22 -2.44
C ARG A 127 3.09 0.36 -2.65
N PHE A 128 2.94 -0.90 -3.08
CA PHE A 128 4.06 -1.79 -3.34
C PHE A 128 4.97 -1.29 -4.47
N ALA A 129 4.42 -0.71 -5.53
CA ALA A 129 5.21 -0.11 -6.60
C ALA A 129 6.03 1.09 -6.09
N GLN A 130 5.45 1.94 -5.25
CA GLN A 130 6.16 3.07 -4.64
C GLN A 130 7.28 2.61 -3.69
N TYR A 131 7.05 1.55 -2.92
CA TYR A 131 8.08 0.98 -2.06
C TYR A 131 9.21 0.34 -2.85
N ALA A 132 8.90 -0.36 -3.94
CA ALA A 132 9.92 -0.92 -4.82
C ALA A 132 10.77 0.18 -5.48
N SER A 133 10.14 1.26 -5.92
CA SER A 133 10.81 2.41 -6.52
C SER A 133 11.66 3.20 -5.52
N GLY A 134 11.24 3.27 -4.25
CA GLY A 134 11.94 4.01 -3.19
C GLY A 134 13.00 3.21 -2.44
N ALA A 135 13.17 1.93 -2.71
CA ALA A 135 14.21 1.11 -2.09
C ALA A 135 15.62 1.58 -2.51
N ALA A 136 16.58 1.45 -1.62
CA ALA A 136 17.99 1.75 -1.94
C ALA A 136 18.48 0.86 -3.09
N ALA A 137 19.27 1.42 -4.02
CA ALA A 137 19.76 0.69 -5.19
C ALA A 137 20.51 -0.61 -4.84
N GLY A 138 21.22 -0.64 -3.71
CA GLY A 138 21.91 -1.84 -3.20
C GLY A 138 20.99 -2.91 -2.62
N ASN A 139 19.72 -2.60 -2.38
CA ASN A 139 18.72 -3.49 -1.80
C ASN A 139 17.69 -3.95 -2.84
N VAL A 140 18.00 -3.82 -4.11
CA VAL A 140 17.15 -4.30 -5.21
C VAL A 140 17.91 -5.39 -5.97
N THR A 141 17.35 -6.59 -6.01
CA THR A 141 17.95 -7.74 -6.69
C THR A 141 17.03 -8.27 -7.78
N THR A 142 17.60 -8.47 -8.98
CA THR A 142 16.90 -9.14 -10.10
C THR A 142 17.30 -10.60 -10.09
N GLU A 143 16.33 -11.47 -9.89
CA GLU A 143 16.58 -12.93 -9.83
C GLU A 143 15.35 -13.75 -10.18
N THR A 144 15.56 -14.93 -10.74
CA THR A 144 14.50 -15.91 -10.98
C THR A 144 14.58 -17.03 -9.96
N LEU A 145 13.62 -17.08 -9.06
CA LEU A 145 13.55 -18.10 -8.01
C LEU A 145 12.76 -19.31 -8.52
N SER A 146 13.42 -20.49 -8.56
CA SER A 146 12.83 -21.74 -9.05
C SER A 146 12.95 -22.92 -8.06
N ALA A 147 13.81 -22.79 -7.05
CA ALA A 147 14.06 -23.85 -6.06
C ALA A 147 13.91 -23.31 -4.62
N GLY A 148 13.38 -24.14 -3.72
CA GLY A 148 13.15 -23.76 -2.34
C GLY A 148 14.41 -23.37 -1.58
N ALA A 149 15.50 -24.14 -1.72
CA ALA A 149 16.78 -23.83 -1.07
C ALA A 149 17.38 -22.51 -1.56
N ALA A 150 17.30 -22.23 -2.87
CA ALA A 150 17.77 -20.96 -3.45
C ALA A 150 16.92 -19.78 -2.95
N THR A 151 15.61 -19.97 -2.82
CA THR A 151 14.70 -18.95 -2.28
C THR A 151 15.03 -18.60 -0.84
N ILE A 152 15.29 -19.60 0.00
CA ILE A 152 15.69 -19.39 1.39
C ILE A 152 17.02 -18.66 1.45
N ALA A 153 18.02 -19.10 0.69
CA ALA A 153 19.33 -18.45 0.64
C ALA A 153 19.24 -16.98 0.17
N SER A 154 18.36 -16.66 -0.77
CA SER A 154 18.11 -15.29 -1.22
C SER A 154 17.50 -14.43 -0.10
N ILE A 155 16.50 -14.93 0.62
CA ILE A 155 15.89 -14.23 1.75
C ILE A 155 16.89 -14.02 2.89
N ASP A 156 17.73 -15.00 3.17
CA ASP A 156 18.79 -14.89 4.18
C ASP A 156 19.83 -13.85 3.78
N ALA A 157 20.25 -13.82 2.52
CA ALA A 157 21.15 -12.79 1.99
C ALA A 157 20.52 -11.37 2.08
N ALA A 158 19.23 -11.25 1.79
CA ALA A 158 18.49 -10.00 1.97
C ALA A 158 18.45 -9.56 3.43
N THR A 159 18.25 -10.49 4.36
CA THR A 159 18.27 -10.21 5.79
C THR A 159 19.64 -9.72 6.24
N VAL A 160 20.72 -10.38 5.80
CA VAL A 160 22.11 -9.97 6.07
C VAL A 160 22.40 -8.57 5.51
N ALA A 161 21.88 -8.24 4.32
CA ALA A 161 22.05 -6.90 3.74
C ALA A 161 21.39 -5.81 4.60
N LEU A 162 20.18 -6.09 5.12
CA LEU A 162 19.48 -5.17 6.04
C LEU A 162 20.19 -5.04 7.39
N ASP A 163 20.76 -6.13 7.91
CA ASP A 163 21.53 -6.13 9.16
C ASP A 163 22.81 -5.31 9.03
N ASN A 164 23.53 -5.45 7.91
CA ASN A 164 24.70 -4.65 7.60
C ASN A 164 24.39 -3.16 7.40
N ALA A 165 23.15 -2.84 7.02
CA ALA A 165 22.67 -1.47 6.91
C ALA A 165 22.09 -0.92 8.25
N GLU A 166 22.29 -1.65 9.36
CA GLU A 166 21.84 -1.28 10.71
C GLU A 166 20.33 -1.06 10.83
N VAL A 167 19.54 -1.71 9.99
CA VAL A 167 18.07 -1.69 10.08
C VAL A 167 17.65 -2.55 11.27
N PRO A 168 16.76 -2.09 12.17
CA PRO A 168 16.29 -2.92 13.28
C PRO A 168 15.70 -4.25 12.77
N TYR A 169 16.06 -5.36 13.41
CA TYR A 169 15.54 -6.67 13.02
C TYR A 169 14.10 -6.89 13.50
N GLU A 170 13.73 -6.28 14.62
CA GLU A 170 12.41 -6.37 15.18
C GLU A 170 11.37 -5.65 14.32
N GLY A 171 10.24 -6.33 14.08
CA GLY A 171 9.11 -5.76 13.36
C GLY A 171 9.24 -5.71 11.84
N ARG A 172 10.29 -6.29 11.25
CA ARG A 172 10.37 -6.48 9.79
C ARG A 172 9.23 -7.38 9.30
N ILE A 173 8.69 -7.06 8.15
CA ILE A 173 7.59 -7.82 7.53
C ILE A 173 8.07 -8.33 6.17
N LEU A 174 7.86 -9.61 5.94
CA LEU A 174 8.20 -10.28 4.68
C LEU A 174 6.93 -10.45 3.83
N PHE A 175 6.81 -9.65 2.79
CA PHE A 175 5.79 -9.80 1.75
C PHE A 175 6.30 -10.77 0.68
N VAL A 176 5.48 -11.75 0.31
CA VAL A 176 5.87 -12.77 -0.66
C VAL A 176 4.78 -12.98 -1.72
N SER A 177 5.20 -13.28 -2.95
CA SER A 177 4.27 -13.75 -3.97
C SER A 177 3.80 -15.18 -3.66
N PRO A 178 2.63 -15.61 -4.15
CA PRO A 178 2.11 -16.95 -3.90
C PRO A 178 3.06 -18.06 -4.39
N THR A 179 3.76 -17.81 -5.51
CA THR A 179 4.75 -18.74 -6.07
C THR A 179 5.94 -18.91 -5.12
N VAL A 180 6.52 -17.79 -4.68
CA VAL A 180 7.66 -17.79 -3.76
C VAL A 180 7.27 -18.38 -2.40
N TYR A 181 6.06 -18.14 -1.92
CA TYR A 181 5.58 -18.79 -0.71
C TYR A 181 5.55 -20.32 -0.83
N GLY A 182 5.17 -20.85 -2.00
CA GLY A 182 5.25 -22.29 -2.29
C GLY A 182 6.69 -22.82 -2.24
N LEU A 183 7.65 -22.05 -2.77
CA LEU A 183 9.08 -22.39 -2.74
C LEU A 183 9.65 -22.35 -1.32
N ILE A 184 9.30 -21.34 -0.51
CA ILE A 184 9.68 -21.28 0.91
C ILE A 184 9.23 -22.57 1.64
N LYS A 185 7.96 -22.96 1.45
CA LYS A 185 7.43 -24.19 2.04
C LYS A 185 8.21 -25.44 1.60
N ALA A 186 8.59 -25.50 0.34
CA ALA A 186 9.37 -26.62 -0.20
C ALA A 186 10.83 -26.63 0.30
N GLY A 187 11.39 -25.45 0.57
CA GLY A 187 12.78 -25.30 1.03
C GLY A 187 12.99 -25.58 2.52
N ILE A 188 11.94 -25.39 3.33
CA ILE A 188 12.03 -25.67 4.77
C ILE A 188 11.94 -27.19 5.00
N THR A 189 13.08 -27.80 5.33
CA THR A 189 13.11 -29.20 5.71
C THR A 189 12.48 -29.37 7.10
N ARG A 190 11.31 -29.98 7.16
CA ARG A 190 10.62 -30.27 8.42
C ARG A 190 11.02 -31.60 8.96
N MET A 191 11.50 -31.65 10.19
CA MET A 191 11.42 -32.84 11.01
C MET A 191 9.95 -33.03 11.43
N VAL A 192 9.28 -34.00 10.82
CA VAL A 192 7.97 -34.46 11.28
C VAL A 192 8.21 -35.31 12.52
N MET A 193 7.86 -34.82 13.70
CA MET A 193 7.82 -35.65 14.90
C MET A 193 6.69 -36.66 14.76
N ASN A 194 7.04 -37.97 14.94
CA ASN A 194 6.10 -39.06 14.91
C ASN A 194 4.92 -38.86 15.85
N GLY A 195 3.70 -38.89 15.32
CA GLY A 195 2.49 -39.08 16.10
C GLY A 195 1.31 -38.17 15.81
N GLU A 196 1.46 -37.09 15.05
CA GLU A 196 0.33 -36.22 14.70
C GLU A 196 0.02 -36.26 13.21
N ASN A 197 -1.14 -36.84 12.89
CA ASN A 197 -1.69 -36.86 11.52
C ASN A 197 -2.13 -35.46 10.99
N ASN A 198 -1.88 -34.39 11.71
CA ASN A 198 -2.28 -33.05 11.33
C ASN A 198 -1.06 -32.23 10.88
N VAL A 199 -0.74 -32.33 9.60
CA VAL A 199 0.38 -31.61 9.01
C VAL A 199 -0.11 -30.21 8.58
N ASN A 200 -0.02 -29.24 9.48
CA ASN A 200 -0.26 -27.86 9.13
C ASN A 200 1.02 -27.24 8.51
N TYR A 201 1.05 -27.13 7.17
CA TYR A 201 2.19 -26.59 6.41
C TYR A 201 2.15 -25.06 6.24
N GLY A 202 1.49 -24.33 7.12
CA GLY A 202 1.54 -22.89 7.12
C GLY A 202 2.86 -22.39 7.70
N VAL A 203 3.64 -21.60 6.95
CA VAL A 203 4.79 -20.85 7.48
C VAL A 203 4.32 -19.42 7.68
N GLU A 204 4.14 -19.02 8.93
CA GLU A 204 3.65 -17.67 9.27
C GLU A 204 4.80 -16.73 9.62
N ILE A 205 5.91 -17.25 10.11
CA ILE A 205 7.08 -16.50 10.54
C ILE A 205 8.34 -17.15 9.95
N TYR A 206 9.25 -16.33 9.44
CA TYR A 206 10.58 -16.70 8.99
C TYR A 206 11.59 -15.66 9.47
N ASN A 207 12.67 -16.08 10.18
CA ASN A 207 13.66 -15.18 10.78
C ASN A 207 13.03 -14.01 11.55
N ASP A 208 12.08 -14.30 12.45
CA ASP A 208 11.27 -13.35 13.21
C ASP A 208 10.41 -12.38 12.38
N MET A 209 10.42 -12.52 11.05
CA MET A 209 9.60 -11.73 10.14
C MET A 209 8.26 -12.42 9.90
N ARG A 210 7.16 -11.68 10.07
CA ARG A 210 5.84 -12.14 9.68
C ARG A 210 5.73 -12.22 8.17
N ILE A 211 5.28 -13.37 7.65
CA ILE A 211 5.06 -13.58 6.22
C ILE A 211 3.66 -13.17 5.82
N ILE A 212 3.56 -12.32 4.81
CA ILE A 212 2.29 -11.89 4.22
C ILE A 212 2.29 -12.24 2.73
N ARG A 213 1.30 -13.03 2.32
CA ARG A 213 1.12 -13.40 0.91
C ARG A 213 0.38 -12.29 0.18
N VAL A 214 0.98 -11.79 -0.90
CA VAL A 214 0.41 -10.74 -1.76
C VAL A 214 0.10 -11.33 -3.12
N PRO A 215 -1.13 -11.21 -3.65
CA PRO A 215 -1.45 -11.66 -5.00
C PRO A 215 -0.55 -10.98 -6.05
N GLN A 216 -0.01 -11.76 -6.99
CA GLN A 216 0.96 -11.29 -7.99
C GLN A 216 0.48 -10.06 -8.80
N PRO A 217 -0.80 -9.93 -9.19
CA PRO A 217 -1.27 -8.72 -9.90
C PRO A 217 -1.08 -7.42 -9.12
N ARG A 218 -1.07 -7.48 -7.77
CA ARG A 218 -0.83 -6.33 -6.89
C ARG A 218 0.65 -6.12 -6.56
N PHE A 219 1.52 -7.06 -6.95
CA PHE A 219 2.91 -7.13 -6.49
C PHE A 219 3.88 -6.95 -7.65
N GLN A 220 3.98 -5.67 -8.10
CA GLN A 220 4.79 -5.25 -9.25
C GLN A 220 5.73 -4.11 -8.86
N THR A 221 6.89 -4.03 -9.50
CA THR A 221 7.89 -2.98 -9.24
C THR A 221 7.45 -1.60 -9.73
N SER A 222 6.60 -1.56 -10.76
CA SER A 222 6.05 -0.32 -11.30
C SER A 222 4.69 -0.59 -11.93
N ILE A 223 3.74 0.32 -11.70
CA ILE A 223 2.40 0.25 -12.28
C ILE A 223 2.04 1.56 -12.96
N THR A 224 1.16 1.46 -13.94
CA THR A 224 0.49 2.60 -14.58
C THR A 224 -0.96 2.63 -14.14
N LEU A 225 -1.39 3.76 -13.60
CA LEU A 225 -2.79 4.00 -13.27
C LEU A 225 -3.55 4.42 -14.54
N ASN A 226 -4.50 3.60 -14.96
CA ASN A 226 -5.29 3.86 -16.17
C ASN A 226 -6.28 5.00 -15.93
N THR A 227 -6.38 5.92 -16.86
CA THR A 227 -7.24 7.12 -16.72
C THR A 227 -8.73 6.82 -16.75
N GLY A 228 -9.14 5.69 -17.37
CA GLY A 228 -10.54 5.32 -17.54
C GLY A 228 -11.32 6.18 -18.54
N THR A 229 -10.65 7.07 -19.28
CA THR A 229 -11.27 8.01 -20.23
C THR A 229 -11.19 7.57 -21.69
N THR A 230 -10.31 6.62 -22.01
CA THR A 230 -10.17 6.06 -23.36
C THR A 230 -10.95 4.76 -23.50
N SER A 231 -11.42 4.45 -24.70
CA SER A 231 -12.24 3.27 -25.01
C SER A 231 -11.58 1.92 -24.66
N SER A 232 -10.26 1.89 -24.52
CA SER A 232 -9.48 0.70 -24.14
C SER A 232 -9.16 0.60 -22.66
N ALA A 233 -9.41 1.65 -21.88
CA ALA A 233 -9.04 1.71 -20.46
C ALA A 233 -10.28 1.69 -19.56
N ALA A 234 -10.63 0.51 -19.09
CA ALA A 234 -11.71 0.35 -18.10
C ALA A 234 -11.41 1.03 -16.74
N GLY A 235 -10.30 1.77 -16.61
CA GLY A 235 -9.76 2.26 -15.35
C GLY A 235 -8.87 1.21 -14.67
N GLY A 236 -8.68 1.34 -13.35
CA GLY A 236 -7.82 0.44 -12.59
C GLY A 236 -6.33 0.68 -12.88
N TYR A 237 -5.52 -0.36 -12.78
CA TYR A 237 -4.08 -0.30 -12.97
C TYR A 237 -3.57 -1.45 -13.83
N SER A 238 -2.38 -1.28 -14.38
CA SER A 238 -1.64 -2.31 -15.11
C SER A 238 -0.15 -2.21 -14.81
N PRO A 239 0.62 -3.32 -14.90
CA PRO A 239 2.07 -3.24 -14.82
C PRO A 239 2.60 -2.33 -15.92
N THR A 240 3.58 -1.48 -15.61
CA THR A 240 4.21 -0.63 -16.62
C THR A 240 4.98 -1.51 -17.62
N ALA A 241 4.79 -1.31 -18.91
CA ALA A 241 5.25 -2.22 -19.95
C ALA A 241 6.75 -2.57 -19.89
N THR A 242 7.60 -1.63 -19.53
CA THR A 242 9.07 -1.84 -19.48
C THR A 242 9.60 -2.10 -18.10
N THR A 243 9.11 -1.37 -17.09
CA THR A 243 9.65 -1.36 -15.73
C THR A 243 8.79 -2.15 -14.72
N GLY A 244 7.57 -2.52 -15.09
CA GLY A 244 6.66 -3.30 -14.24
C GLY A 244 7.06 -4.77 -14.21
N LYS A 245 7.98 -5.13 -13.30
CA LYS A 245 8.46 -6.50 -13.09
C LYS A 245 7.71 -7.15 -11.93
N ALA A 246 7.51 -8.45 -12.01
CA ALA A 246 6.90 -9.22 -10.94
C ALA A 246 7.84 -9.26 -9.73
N ILE A 247 7.36 -8.82 -8.57
CA ILE A 247 8.13 -8.90 -7.32
C ILE A 247 8.03 -10.33 -6.79
N ASN A 248 9.17 -10.92 -6.46
CA ASN A 248 9.29 -12.22 -5.83
C ASN A 248 8.94 -12.12 -4.34
N TYR A 249 9.70 -11.30 -3.63
CA TYR A 249 9.46 -10.95 -2.23
C TYR A 249 9.97 -9.54 -1.93
N MET A 250 9.47 -8.97 -0.84
CA MET A 250 9.87 -7.66 -0.35
C MET A 250 9.93 -7.70 1.18
N ILE A 251 11.05 -7.29 1.76
CA ILE A 251 11.19 -7.11 3.20
C ILE A 251 11.05 -5.63 3.50
N ILE A 252 10.14 -5.27 4.39
CA ILE A 252 9.88 -3.87 4.76
C ILE A 252 9.94 -3.73 6.27
N HIS A 253 10.72 -2.76 6.74
CA HIS A 253 10.60 -2.27 8.11
C HIS A 253 9.54 -1.16 8.16
N PRO A 254 8.46 -1.26 8.98
CA PRO A 254 7.33 -0.34 8.96
C PRO A 254 7.69 1.14 9.11
N THR A 255 8.76 1.45 9.84
CA THR A 255 9.20 2.84 10.03
C THR A 255 9.86 3.46 8.80
N ALA A 256 10.16 2.67 7.76
CA ALA A 256 10.79 3.15 6.52
C ALA A 256 9.78 3.73 5.54
N VAL A 257 8.51 3.38 5.69
CA VAL A 257 7.44 3.74 4.77
C VAL A 257 6.47 4.71 5.39
N LEU A 258 5.87 5.55 4.56
CA LEU A 258 4.80 6.46 4.90
C LEU A 258 3.62 6.21 3.99
N GLN A 259 2.47 5.94 4.57
CA GLN A 259 1.20 5.75 3.87
C GLN A 259 0.21 6.80 4.34
N VAL A 260 -0.43 7.46 3.41
CA VAL A 260 -1.41 8.51 3.72
C VAL A 260 -2.63 8.35 2.84
N MET A 261 -3.80 8.36 3.45
CA MET A 261 -5.07 8.52 2.76
C MET A 261 -5.70 9.83 3.22
N LYS A 262 -5.74 10.81 2.31
CA LYS A 262 -6.24 12.15 2.62
C LYS A 262 -7.75 12.26 2.51
N HIS A 263 -8.32 11.59 1.50
CA HIS A 263 -9.73 11.70 1.19
C HIS A 263 -10.27 10.35 0.77
N TYR A 264 -11.32 9.91 1.42
CA TYR A 264 -12.04 8.71 1.06
C TYR A 264 -13.52 8.94 1.44
N VAL A 265 -14.29 9.45 0.49
CA VAL A 265 -15.69 9.79 0.74
C VAL A 265 -16.58 9.27 -0.39
N PRO A 266 -17.31 8.19 -0.16
CA PRO A 266 -18.40 7.79 -1.04
C PRO A 266 -19.56 8.76 -0.88
N ARG A 267 -20.13 9.21 -1.99
CA ARG A 267 -21.34 10.05 -2.01
C ARG A 267 -22.43 9.32 -2.74
N ILE A 268 -23.55 9.11 -2.05
CA ILE A 268 -24.73 8.44 -2.57
C ILE A 268 -25.80 9.50 -2.84
N PHE A 269 -26.37 9.47 -4.03
CA PHE A 269 -27.47 10.32 -4.42
C PHE A 269 -28.69 9.44 -4.71
N SER A 270 -29.83 9.80 -4.08
CA SER A 270 -31.10 9.17 -4.39
C SER A 270 -31.64 9.65 -5.75
N PRO A 271 -32.55 8.89 -6.40
CA PRO A 271 -33.15 9.30 -7.66
C PRO A 271 -33.79 10.69 -7.62
N GLU A 272 -34.41 11.05 -6.49
CA GLU A 272 -35.05 12.37 -6.30
C GLU A 272 -34.06 13.57 -6.37
N VAL A 273 -32.79 13.33 -6.11
CA VAL A 273 -31.73 14.37 -6.08
C VAL A 273 -30.84 14.28 -7.31
N ASN A 274 -30.84 13.14 -7.98
CA ASN A 274 -30.06 12.94 -9.19
C ASN A 274 -30.75 13.62 -10.38
N GLN A 275 -30.19 14.76 -10.82
CA GLN A 275 -30.74 15.53 -11.93
C GLN A 275 -30.36 14.98 -13.33
N GLU A 276 -29.48 13.98 -13.40
CA GLU A 276 -29.00 13.43 -14.67
C GLU A 276 -29.91 12.30 -15.20
N ALA A 277 -30.47 11.51 -14.28
CA ALA A 277 -31.33 10.37 -14.62
C ALA A 277 -32.14 9.93 -13.39
N ASP A 278 -33.24 9.25 -13.59
CA ASP A 278 -34.03 8.59 -12.53
C ASP A 278 -33.28 7.32 -12.06
N ALA A 279 -32.18 7.53 -11.35
CA ALA A 279 -31.23 6.49 -10.99
C ALA A 279 -30.55 6.79 -9.65
N TRP A 280 -30.23 5.75 -8.93
CA TRP A 280 -29.29 5.80 -7.80
C TRP A 280 -27.88 6.07 -8.32
N LYS A 281 -27.19 7.07 -7.77
CA LYS A 281 -25.82 7.44 -8.17
C LYS A 281 -24.86 7.32 -7.00
N LEU A 282 -23.78 6.58 -7.21
CA LEU A 282 -22.65 6.44 -6.27
C LEU A 282 -21.42 7.13 -6.86
N ASN A 283 -20.95 8.19 -6.22
CA ASN A 283 -19.71 8.86 -6.56
C ASN A 283 -18.65 8.48 -5.53
N MET A 284 -17.59 7.80 -5.97
CA MET A 284 -16.43 7.48 -5.15
C MET A 284 -15.26 8.37 -5.56
N ARG A 285 -14.57 8.94 -4.57
CA ARG A 285 -13.32 9.67 -4.77
C ARG A 285 -12.38 9.38 -3.62
N TYR A 286 -11.12 9.09 -3.95
CA TYR A 286 -10.08 8.88 -2.96
C TYR A 286 -8.76 9.48 -3.43
N ALA A 287 -8.05 10.12 -2.50
CA ALA A 287 -6.72 10.65 -2.70
C ALA A 287 -5.78 10.03 -1.67
N HIS A 288 -4.75 9.37 -2.16
CA HIS A 288 -3.79 8.66 -1.33
C HIS A 288 -2.37 8.83 -1.82
N GLY A 289 -1.41 8.54 -0.96
CA GLY A 289 0.01 8.52 -1.31
C GLY A 289 0.76 7.49 -0.49
N ALA A 290 1.87 7.04 -1.04
CA ALA A 290 2.81 6.16 -0.36
C ALA A 290 4.22 6.53 -0.75
N TRP A 291 5.11 6.62 0.22
CA TRP A 291 6.50 7.02 0.00
C TRP A 291 7.43 6.24 0.91
N VAL A 292 8.68 6.18 0.52
CA VAL A 292 9.79 5.73 1.35
C VAL A 292 10.51 6.95 1.92
N LEU A 293 10.78 6.94 3.21
CA LEU A 293 11.48 8.03 3.87
C LEU A 293 12.93 8.08 3.41
N SER A 294 13.43 9.26 3.01
CA SER A 294 14.75 9.43 2.39
C SER A 294 15.92 8.92 3.24
N HIS A 295 15.85 9.06 4.56
CA HIS A 295 16.88 8.55 5.48
C HIS A 295 16.71 7.06 5.83
N LYS A 296 15.66 6.41 5.35
CA LYS A 296 15.31 5.03 5.68
C LYS A 296 15.14 4.14 4.45
N THR A 297 15.67 4.54 3.30
CA THR A 297 15.61 3.77 2.05
C THR A 297 16.21 2.37 2.18
N ASN A 298 17.18 2.21 3.08
CA ASN A 298 17.78 0.91 3.42
C ASN A 298 16.83 -0.03 4.18
N GLY A 299 15.72 0.49 4.74
CA GLY A 299 14.73 -0.31 5.47
C GLY A 299 13.83 -1.17 4.58
N ILE A 300 14.09 -1.18 3.27
CA ILE A 300 13.35 -1.98 2.28
C ILE A 300 14.34 -2.79 1.45
N TYR A 301 14.02 -4.07 1.23
CA TYR A 301 14.72 -4.94 0.30
C TYR A 301 13.72 -5.54 -0.69
N VAL A 302 14.04 -5.55 -1.98
CA VAL A 302 13.16 -5.99 -3.07
C VAL A 302 13.87 -7.01 -3.95
N SER A 303 13.27 -8.19 -4.12
CA SER A 303 13.64 -9.16 -5.14
C SER A 303 12.56 -9.23 -6.20
N HIS A 304 12.93 -9.12 -7.46
CA HIS A 304 12.01 -9.19 -8.59
C HIS A 304 12.56 -10.02 -9.75
N ALA A 305 11.68 -10.44 -10.65
CA ALA A 305 12.01 -11.20 -11.86
C ALA A 305 12.65 -10.35 -12.96
#